data_ffddfb3816bbdc58b06fc33d5922a9b2
#
_entry.id   ffddfb3816bbdc58b06fc33d5922a9b2
#
_cell.length_a   1.000
_cell.length_b   1.000
_cell.length_c   1.000
_cell.angle_alpha   90.00
_cell.angle_beta   90.00
_cell.angle_gamma   90.00
#
_symmetry.space_group_name_H-M   'P 1'
#
loop_
_entity.id
_entity.type
_entity.pdbx_description
1 polymer ?
#
loop_
_entity_poly.entity_id
_entity_poly.type
_entity_poly.pdbx_seq_one_letter_code
_entity_poly.pdbx_strand_id
1 'polypeptide(L)'
;MLFYSALAGTVTSTIYCGMVLVGAVRFARRKRREERAPEDFLPPVSVLKPLHGTEPDLEENLKRFFELDYPEYEVLFCARHESDVGLQMARRIAAAYPHIRARFLACGEPRFPNAKMW
;
A
#
# COMPACT_ATOMS: atom_id res chain seq x y z
N MET A 1 26.03 -42.59 6.46
CA MET A 1 25.50 -41.36 7.04
C MET A 1 25.42 -40.22 6.01
N LEU A 2 26.55 -39.78 5.41
CA LEU A 2 26.59 -38.69 4.42
C LEU A 2 25.68 -38.91 3.19
N PHE A 3 25.56 -40.15 2.69
CA PHE A 3 24.67 -40.45 1.56
C PHE A 3 23.19 -40.21 1.87
N TYR A 4 22.73 -40.62 3.05
CA TYR A 4 21.33 -40.42 3.43
C TYR A 4 21.00 -38.97 3.69
N SER A 5 21.92 -38.19 4.25
CA SER A 5 21.73 -36.76 4.44
C SER A 5 21.70 -36.00 3.10
N ALA A 6 22.56 -36.37 2.17
CA ALA A 6 22.52 -35.78 0.82
C ALA A 6 21.22 -36.14 0.07
N LEU A 7 20.78 -37.38 0.17
CA LEU A 7 19.53 -37.79 -0.44
C LEU A 7 18.32 -37.05 0.15
N ALA A 8 18.22 -36.95 1.49
CA ALA A 8 17.19 -36.21 2.16
C ALA A 8 17.18 -34.73 1.74
N GLY A 9 18.35 -34.10 1.69
CA GLY A 9 18.50 -32.70 1.23
C GLY A 9 18.02 -32.48 -0.20
N THR A 10 18.38 -33.41 -1.11
CA THR A 10 17.95 -33.34 -2.51
C THR A 10 16.44 -33.48 -2.64
N VAL A 11 15.82 -34.43 -1.94
CA VAL A 11 14.38 -34.65 -1.97
C VAL A 11 13.64 -33.39 -1.43
N THR A 12 14.08 -32.85 -0.28
CA THR A 12 13.46 -31.66 0.32
C THR A 12 13.57 -30.45 -0.61
N SER A 13 14.75 -30.25 -1.22
CA SER A 13 14.98 -29.15 -2.16
C SER A 13 14.09 -29.28 -3.41
N THR A 14 13.94 -30.49 -3.93
CA THR A 14 13.08 -30.74 -5.10
C THR A 14 11.60 -30.45 -4.80
N ILE A 15 11.12 -30.88 -3.62
CA ILE A 15 9.75 -30.58 -3.16
C ILE A 15 9.55 -29.06 -3.03
N TYR A 16 10.51 -28.39 -2.41
CA TYR A 16 10.45 -26.92 -2.25
C TYR A 16 10.39 -26.20 -3.61
N CYS A 17 11.28 -26.57 -4.54
CA CYS A 17 11.25 -26.00 -5.89
C CYS A 17 9.93 -26.26 -6.61
N GLY A 18 9.35 -27.45 -6.46
CA GLY A 18 8.03 -27.78 -7.00
C GLY A 18 6.93 -26.89 -6.43
N MET A 19 6.93 -26.67 -5.11
CA MET A 19 5.97 -25.79 -4.45
C MET A 19 6.10 -24.33 -4.94
N VAL A 20 7.32 -23.82 -5.07
CA VAL A 20 7.59 -22.47 -5.57
C VAL A 20 7.08 -22.32 -7.00
N LEU A 21 7.35 -23.30 -7.87
CA LEU A 21 6.90 -23.27 -9.26
C LEU A 21 5.36 -23.28 -9.37
N VAL A 22 4.71 -24.14 -8.60
CA VAL A 22 3.24 -24.19 -8.54
C VAL A 22 2.68 -22.85 -8.04
N GLY A 23 3.27 -22.29 -6.99
CA GLY A 23 2.89 -20.96 -6.46
C GLY A 23 3.02 -19.86 -7.50
N ALA A 24 4.14 -19.81 -8.20
CA ALA A 24 4.39 -18.83 -9.26
C ALA A 24 3.39 -18.94 -10.41
N VAL A 25 3.10 -20.16 -10.87
CA VAL A 25 2.11 -20.40 -11.94
C VAL A 25 0.71 -19.98 -11.48
N ARG A 26 0.31 -20.33 -10.25
CA ARG A 26 -1.00 -19.92 -9.69
C ARG A 26 -1.11 -18.41 -9.60
N PHE A 27 -0.07 -17.75 -9.11
CA PHE A 27 -0.02 -16.30 -9.02
C PHE A 27 -0.14 -15.62 -10.40
N ALA A 28 0.66 -16.09 -11.38
CA ALA A 28 0.60 -15.56 -12.74
C ALA A 28 -0.79 -15.75 -13.40
N ARG A 29 -1.44 -16.92 -13.16
CA ARG A 29 -2.81 -17.17 -13.65
C ARG A 29 -3.83 -16.26 -12.98
N ARG A 30 -3.70 -16.02 -11.66
CA ARG A 30 -4.57 -15.13 -10.91
C ARG A 30 -4.45 -13.69 -11.42
N LYS A 31 -3.22 -13.19 -11.57
CA LYS A 31 -2.94 -11.86 -12.11
C LYS A 31 -3.57 -11.65 -13.50
N ARG A 32 -3.39 -12.61 -14.42
CA ARG A 32 -4.01 -12.58 -15.75
C ARG A 32 -5.54 -12.59 -15.72
N ARG A 33 -6.13 -13.22 -14.70
CA ARG A 33 -7.59 -13.22 -14.52
C ARG A 33 -8.09 -11.88 -14.00
N GLU A 34 -7.35 -11.26 -13.10
CA GLU A 34 -7.64 -9.92 -12.57
C GLU A 34 -7.51 -8.86 -13.66
N GLU A 35 -6.48 -8.94 -14.51
CA GLU A 35 -6.29 -8.08 -15.69
C GLU A 35 -7.41 -8.23 -16.75
N ARG A 36 -8.14 -9.36 -16.74
CA ARG A 36 -9.30 -9.61 -17.61
C ARG A 36 -10.63 -9.31 -16.94
N ALA A 37 -10.63 -8.85 -15.70
CA ALA A 37 -11.87 -8.40 -15.07
C ALA A 37 -12.47 -7.25 -15.89
N PRO A 38 -13.81 -7.14 -15.97
CA PRO A 38 -14.44 -6.05 -16.70
C PRO A 38 -13.92 -4.72 -16.19
N GLU A 39 -13.48 -3.84 -17.08
CA GLU A 39 -13.02 -2.47 -16.75
C GLU A 39 -14.12 -1.64 -16.07
N ASP A 40 -15.38 -2.10 -16.13
CA ASP A 40 -16.54 -1.40 -15.60
C ASP A 40 -16.72 -1.53 -14.08
N PHE A 41 -15.97 -2.40 -13.39
CA PHE A 41 -16.06 -2.53 -11.94
C PHE A 41 -15.03 -1.66 -11.23
N LEU A 42 -15.31 -0.37 -11.13
CA LEU A 42 -14.49 0.64 -10.45
C LEU A 42 -15.27 1.17 -9.22
N PRO A 43 -15.29 0.41 -8.10
CA PRO A 43 -15.99 0.85 -6.90
C PRO A 43 -15.30 2.08 -6.29
N PRO A 44 -16.03 2.96 -5.58
CA PRO A 44 -15.43 4.05 -4.83
C PRO A 44 -14.35 3.54 -3.86
N VAL A 45 -13.21 4.24 -3.80
CA VAL A 45 -12.09 3.85 -2.94
C VAL A 45 -11.67 4.97 -2.00
N SER A 46 -11.23 4.59 -0.81
CA SER A 46 -10.58 5.49 0.14
C SER A 46 -9.09 5.19 0.20
N VAL A 47 -8.27 6.15 -0.15
CA VAL A 47 -6.81 6.04 -0.08
C VAL A 47 -6.33 6.58 1.25
N LEU A 48 -5.75 5.73 2.09
CA LEU A 48 -5.18 6.13 3.38
C LEU A 48 -3.69 6.42 3.23
N LYS A 49 -3.28 7.67 3.47
CA LYS A 49 -1.89 8.11 3.43
C LYS A 49 -1.43 8.57 4.82
N PRO A 50 -0.66 7.74 5.54
CA PRO A 50 -0.02 8.18 6.77
C PRO A 50 1.11 9.17 6.45
N LEU A 51 1.23 10.22 7.25
CA LEU A 51 2.23 11.27 7.15
C LEU A 51 3.03 11.37 8.44
N HIS A 52 4.32 11.69 8.32
CA HIS A 52 5.19 11.95 9.45
C HIS A 52 6.31 12.91 9.05
N GLY A 53 6.24 14.16 9.52
CA GLY A 53 7.25 15.17 9.24
C GLY A 53 7.42 15.49 7.75
N THR A 54 8.67 15.73 7.35
CA THR A 54 9.04 16.07 5.96
C THR A 54 9.94 14.99 5.38
N GLU A 55 9.57 14.50 4.20
CA GLU A 55 10.39 13.61 3.38
C GLU A 55 10.89 14.37 2.13
N PRO A 56 12.00 13.95 1.52
CA PRO A 56 12.37 14.45 0.20
C PRO A 56 11.21 14.27 -0.79
N ASP A 57 10.97 15.26 -1.62
CA ASP A 57 9.92 15.26 -2.65
C ASP A 57 8.48 15.03 -2.14
N LEU A 58 8.24 15.27 -0.83
CA LEU A 58 6.93 15.07 -0.21
C LEU A 58 5.82 15.83 -0.96
N GLU A 59 6.07 17.08 -1.36
CA GLU A 59 5.09 17.89 -2.08
C GLU A 59 4.68 17.24 -3.40
N GLU A 60 5.65 16.80 -4.20
CA GLU A 60 5.38 16.13 -5.47
C GLU A 60 4.68 14.80 -5.26
N ASN A 61 5.11 14.02 -4.28
CA ASN A 61 4.48 12.75 -3.92
C ASN A 61 3.03 12.94 -3.48
N LEU A 62 2.72 14.00 -2.73
CA LEU A 62 1.35 14.29 -2.30
C LEU A 62 0.47 14.73 -3.47
N LYS A 63 0.96 15.54 -4.41
CA LYS A 63 0.22 15.94 -5.61
C LYS A 63 -0.27 14.75 -6.42
N ARG A 64 0.54 13.69 -6.53
CA ARG A 64 0.17 12.48 -7.26
C ARG A 64 -1.07 11.79 -6.72
N PHE A 65 -1.38 11.93 -5.43
CA PHE A 65 -2.63 11.40 -4.85
C PHE A 65 -3.87 12.18 -5.28
N PHE A 66 -3.72 13.43 -5.71
CA PHE A 66 -4.80 14.25 -6.24
C PHE A 66 -4.94 14.14 -7.77
N GLU A 67 -3.98 13.51 -8.42
CA GLU A 67 -3.91 13.33 -9.87
C GLU A 67 -4.12 11.86 -10.28
N LEU A 68 -4.72 11.05 -9.40
CA LEU A 68 -5.02 9.66 -9.69
C LEU A 68 -6.10 9.58 -10.79
N ASP A 69 -5.83 8.78 -11.80
CA ASP A 69 -6.80 8.44 -12.84
C ASP A 69 -7.75 7.36 -12.32
N TYR A 70 -8.69 7.78 -11.45
CA TYR A 70 -9.70 6.91 -10.87
C TYR A 70 -11.03 7.66 -10.73
N PRO A 71 -12.19 7.06 -11.13
CA PRO A 71 -13.43 7.79 -11.27
C PRO A 71 -13.99 8.34 -9.96
N GLU A 72 -13.90 7.57 -8.87
CA GLU A 72 -14.45 8.01 -7.58
C GLU A 72 -13.53 7.55 -6.43
N TYR A 73 -12.86 8.51 -5.82
CA TYR A 73 -12.00 8.24 -4.67
C TYR A 73 -11.98 9.40 -3.67
N GLU A 74 -11.57 9.09 -2.47
CA GLU A 74 -11.22 10.08 -1.46
C GLU A 74 -9.82 9.78 -0.90
N VAL A 75 -9.13 10.80 -0.42
CA VAL A 75 -7.82 10.65 0.22
C VAL A 75 -7.92 11.04 1.69
N LEU A 76 -7.50 10.13 2.58
CA LEU A 76 -7.43 10.33 4.01
C LEU A 76 -5.96 10.50 4.40
N PHE A 77 -5.57 11.71 4.73
CA PHE A 77 -4.26 12.03 5.27
C PHE A 77 -4.29 11.93 6.79
N CYS A 78 -3.42 11.09 7.34
CA CYS A 78 -3.35 10.84 8.77
C CYS A 78 -1.96 11.21 9.30
N ALA A 79 -1.89 12.01 10.35
CA ALA A 79 -0.65 12.31 11.06
C ALA A 79 -0.85 12.13 12.57
N ARG A 80 0.24 12.07 13.33
CA ARG A 80 0.17 11.97 14.78
C ARG A 80 -0.40 13.25 15.39
N HIS A 81 0.09 14.40 14.95
CA HIS A 81 -0.29 15.72 15.48
C HIS A 81 -0.89 16.58 14.38
N GLU A 82 -1.82 17.44 14.78
CA GLU A 82 -2.41 18.45 13.88
C GLU A 82 -1.37 19.43 13.32
N SER A 83 -0.31 19.68 14.08
CA SER A 83 0.82 20.55 13.70
C SER A 83 1.86 19.86 12.81
N ASP A 84 1.65 18.61 12.39
CA ASP A 84 2.59 17.90 11.51
C ASP A 84 2.76 18.64 10.19
N VAL A 85 4.03 18.87 9.79
CA VAL A 85 4.39 19.65 8.60
C VAL A 85 3.84 19.00 7.33
N GLY A 86 3.88 17.65 7.24
CA GLY A 86 3.33 16.90 6.11
C GLY A 86 1.81 17.07 6.02
N LEU A 87 1.09 17.08 7.15
CA LEU A 87 -0.36 17.30 7.19
C LEU A 87 -0.73 18.71 6.74
N GLN A 88 0.03 19.73 7.19
CA GLN A 88 -0.18 21.12 6.77
C GLN A 88 0.11 21.30 5.26
N MET A 89 1.14 20.65 4.75
CA MET A 89 1.46 20.64 3.32
C MET A 89 0.33 19.99 2.52
N ALA A 90 -0.19 18.82 2.95
CA ALA A 90 -1.30 18.15 2.30
C ALA A 90 -2.56 19.04 2.23
N ARG A 91 -2.88 19.78 3.30
CA ARG A 91 -3.99 20.75 3.32
C ARG A 91 -3.79 21.86 2.30
N ARG A 92 -2.57 22.39 2.20
CA ARG A 92 -2.23 23.43 1.21
C ARG A 92 -2.42 22.95 -0.22
N ILE A 93 -1.95 21.73 -0.50
CA ILE A 93 -2.09 21.11 -1.83
C ILE A 93 -3.57 20.86 -2.14
N ALA A 94 -4.33 20.30 -1.20
CA ALA A 94 -5.75 20.03 -1.37
C ALA A 94 -6.57 21.26 -1.77
N ALA A 95 -6.17 22.45 -1.34
CA ALA A 95 -6.84 23.70 -1.73
C ALA A 95 -6.77 23.97 -3.25
N ALA A 96 -5.78 23.41 -3.95
CA ALA A 96 -5.65 23.49 -5.41
C ALA A 96 -6.51 22.44 -6.15
N TYR A 97 -7.03 21.43 -5.44
CA TYR A 97 -7.80 20.31 -6.02
C TYR A 97 -9.19 20.18 -5.35
N PRO A 98 -10.05 21.20 -5.42
CA PRO A 98 -11.34 21.23 -4.70
C PRO A 98 -12.34 20.14 -5.15
N HIS A 99 -12.10 19.52 -6.30
CA HIS A 99 -12.92 18.44 -6.83
C HIS A 99 -12.62 17.07 -6.22
N ILE A 100 -11.45 16.91 -5.55
CA ILE A 100 -11.07 15.68 -4.86
C ILE A 100 -11.43 15.77 -3.37
N ARG A 101 -12.15 14.77 -2.88
CA ARG A 101 -12.48 14.69 -1.46
C ARG A 101 -11.25 14.32 -0.65
N ALA A 102 -10.70 15.29 0.10
CA ALA A 102 -9.59 15.07 1.01
C ALA A 102 -10.04 15.24 2.48
N ARG A 103 -9.60 14.33 3.34
CA ARG A 103 -9.84 14.37 4.79
C ARG A 103 -8.51 14.34 5.54
N PHE A 104 -8.43 15.08 6.65
CA PHE A 104 -7.21 15.26 7.43
C PHE A 104 -7.48 14.87 8.87
N LEU A 105 -6.74 13.89 9.37
CA LEU A 105 -6.95 13.31 10.68
C LEU A 105 -5.67 13.41 11.52
N ALA A 106 -5.78 13.95 12.71
CA ALA A 106 -4.75 13.86 13.73
C ALA A 106 -5.10 12.69 14.67
N CYS A 107 -4.30 11.63 14.63
CA CYS A 107 -4.59 10.39 15.37
C CYS A 107 -4.14 10.44 16.84
N GLY A 108 -3.28 11.41 17.22
CA GLY A 108 -2.73 11.54 18.56
C GLY A 108 -1.61 10.51 18.85
N GLU A 109 -1.24 10.43 20.13
CA GLU A 109 -0.23 9.47 20.57
C GLU A 109 -0.80 8.05 20.66
N PRO A 110 -0.04 7.05 20.18
CA PRO A 110 -0.49 5.66 20.25
C PRO A 110 -0.58 5.21 21.73
N ARG A 111 -1.68 4.53 22.07
CA ARG A 111 -1.87 3.98 23.43
C ARG A 111 -0.94 2.79 23.73
N PHE A 112 -0.39 2.17 22.72
CA PHE A 112 0.48 1.00 22.83
C PHE A 112 1.85 1.27 22.20
N PRO A 113 2.92 0.59 22.68
CA PRO A 113 4.28 0.76 22.14
C PRO A 113 4.37 0.48 20.64
N ASN A 114 3.51 -0.38 20.10
CA ASN A 114 3.45 -0.68 18.69
C ASN A 114 2.44 0.21 17.96
N ALA A 115 2.92 1.25 17.31
CA ALA A 115 2.11 2.21 16.57
C ALA A 115 1.29 1.61 15.40
N LYS A 116 1.61 0.37 14.97
CA LYS A 116 0.85 -0.31 13.89
C LYS A 116 -0.44 -0.98 14.40
N MET A 117 -0.64 -1.04 15.70
CA MET A 117 -1.84 -1.63 16.31
C MET A 117 -2.90 -0.59 16.68
N TRP A 118 -2.85 0.56 16.03
CA TRP A 118 -3.70 1.71 16.30
C TRP A 118 -4.68 1.95 15.15
#